data_e38f3e0a3174c08df7f12718a8cf85bf
#
_entry.id   e38f3e0a3174c08df7f12718a8cf85bf
#
_cell.length_a   1.000
_cell.length_b   1.000
_cell.length_c   1.000
_cell.angle_alpha   90.00
_cell.angle_beta   90.00
_cell.angle_gamma   90.00
#
_symmetry.space_group_name_H-M   'P 1'
#
loop_
_entity.id
_entity.type
_entity.pdbx_description
1 polymer ?
#
loop_
_entity_poly.entity_id
_entity_poly.type
_entity_poly.pdbx_seq_one_letter_code
_entity_poly.pdbx_strand_id
1 'polypeptide(L)'
;MKKELLESILNALPYEIVFCDRNHTIQYLNKTAKQHYGERIHIGDSIFNCHNQESKKKIMNFLEKADAGSDEMFEAYNPIKQEREFFTPVRNSNGKVIGYFERHEVH
;
A
#
# COMPACT_ATOMS: atom_id res chain seq x y z
N MET A 1 10.55 7.91 17.78
CA MET A 1 11.49 7.62 16.70
C MET A 1 11.48 8.76 15.70
N LYS A 2 12.63 9.18 15.24
CA LYS A 2 12.72 10.30 14.32
C LYS A 2 12.21 9.90 12.93
N LYS A 3 11.58 10.84 12.24
CA LYS A 3 11.04 10.63 10.89
C LYS A 3 12.11 10.10 9.92
N GLU A 4 13.31 10.70 9.95
CA GLU A 4 14.42 10.28 9.09
C GLU A 4 14.81 8.84 9.31
N LEU A 5 14.84 8.37 10.56
CA LEU A 5 15.16 6.99 10.88
C LEU A 5 14.11 6.03 10.33
N LEU A 6 12.83 6.36 10.47
CA LEU A 6 11.73 5.56 9.93
C LEU A 6 11.81 5.47 8.40
N GLU A 7 12.04 6.59 7.74
CA GLU A 7 12.19 6.62 6.28
C GLU A 7 13.40 5.81 5.83
N SER A 8 14.51 5.89 6.56
CA SER A 8 15.71 5.12 6.24
C SER A 8 15.45 3.61 6.34
N ILE A 9 14.71 3.18 7.35
CA ILE A 9 14.34 1.78 7.51
C ILE A 9 13.46 1.32 6.34
N LEU A 10 12.45 2.11 5.98
CA LEU A 10 11.55 1.79 4.87
C LEU A 10 12.28 1.76 3.54
N ASN A 11 13.25 2.66 3.34
CA ASN A 11 14.05 2.70 2.12
C ASN A 11 15.04 1.54 2.01
N ALA A 12 15.36 0.89 3.12
CA ALA A 12 16.23 -0.28 3.13
C ALA A 12 15.52 -1.57 2.74
N LEU A 13 14.18 -1.55 2.71
CA LEU A 13 13.41 -2.74 2.34
C LEU A 13 13.56 -3.03 0.84
N PRO A 14 13.79 -4.29 0.46
CA PRO A 14 13.98 -4.67 -0.94
C PRO A 14 12.67 -4.79 -1.73
N TYR A 15 11.54 -4.49 -1.13
CA TYR A 15 10.24 -4.52 -1.78
C TYR A 15 9.53 -3.17 -1.66
N GLU A 16 8.55 -2.98 -2.54
CA GLU A 16 7.82 -1.73 -2.67
C GLU A 16 6.91 -1.47 -1.48
N ILE A 17 6.94 -0.22 -0.99
CA ILE A 17 5.95 0.29 -0.05
C ILE A 17 5.33 1.54 -0.66
N VAL A 18 4.04 1.49 -0.93
CA VAL A 18 3.22 2.62 -1.39
C VAL A 18 2.12 2.80 -0.36
N PHE A 19 2.28 3.78 0.52
CA PHE A 19 1.30 4.04 1.58
C PHE A 19 0.27 5.07 1.13
N CYS A 20 -1.01 4.73 1.28
CA CYS A 20 -2.14 5.61 0.99
C CYS A 20 -2.94 5.86 2.25
N ASP A 21 -3.47 7.08 2.38
CA ASP A 21 -4.39 7.41 3.47
C ASP A 21 -5.82 6.91 3.13
N ARG A 22 -6.78 7.20 4.01
CA ARG A 22 -8.16 6.77 3.83
C ARG A 22 -8.87 7.47 2.67
N ASN A 23 -8.32 8.57 2.17
CA ASN A 23 -8.80 9.26 0.99
C ASN A 23 -8.14 8.74 -0.28
N HIS A 24 -7.36 7.66 -0.16
CA HIS A 24 -6.66 7.00 -1.27
C HIS A 24 -5.59 7.88 -1.91
N THR A 25 -5.08 8.85 -1.15
CA THR A 25 -3.99 9.72 -1.57
C THR A 25 -2.67 9.07 -1.17
N ILE A 26 -1.73 9.01 -2.12
CA ILE A 26 -0.39 8.47 -1.87
C ILE A 26 0.35 9.45 -0.94
N GLN A 27 0.73 8.98 0.24
CA GLN A 27 1.43 9.77 1.23
C GLN A 27 2.90 9.42 1.35
N TYR A 28 3.29 8.21 0.93
CA TYR A 28 4.67 7.78 1.01
C TYR A 28 5.01 6.71 -0.03
N LEU A 29 6.21 6.83 -0.59
CA LEU A 29 6.80 5.85 -1.49
C LEU A 29 8.21 5.57 -0.98
N ASN A 30 8.55 4.31 -0.70
CA ASN A 30 9.92 4.01 -0.35
C ASN A 30 10.81 3.99 -1.61
N LYS A 31 12.13 3.87 -1.41
CA LYS A 31 13.10 3.89 -2.50
C LYS A 31 12.79 2.84 -3.57
N THR A 32 12.48 1.62 -3.16
CA THR A 32 12.15 0.53 -4.09
C THR A 32 10.91 0.86 -4.93
N ALA A 33 9.87 1.44 -4.32
CA ALA A 33 8.68 1.87 -5.04
C ALA A 33 9.00 2.96 -6.06
N LYS A 34 9.80 3.95 -5.68
CA LYS A 34 10.21 5.02 -6.58
C LYS A 34 10.98 4.49 -7.79
N GLN A 35 11.85 3.51 -7.59
CA GLN A 35 12.60 2.87 -8.66
C GLN A 35 11.68 2.10 -9.62
N HIS A 36 10.67 1.41 -9.08
CA HIS A 36 9.75 0.61 -9.88
C HIS A 36 8.78 1.49 -10.69
N TYR A 37 8.17 2.47 -10.05
CA TYR A 37 7.12 3.27 -10.69
C TYR A 37 7.67 4.48 -11.45
N GLY A 38 8.82 5.00 -11.06
CA GLY A 38 9.43 6.19 -11.69
C GLY A 38 8.48 7.38 -11.64
N GLU A 39 8.21 7.98 -12.80
CA GLU A 39 7.36 9.15 -12.91
C GLU A 39 5.86 8.84 -13.03
N ARG A 40 5.48 7.55 -12.96
CA ARG A 40 4.08 7.15 -13.13
C ARG A 40 3.20 7.51 -11.95
N ILE A 41 3.76 7.55 -10.75
CA ILE A 41 3.03 7.93 -9.53
C ILE A 41 3.86 8.86 -8.66
N HIS A 42 3.20 9.74 -7.92
CA HIS A 42 3.84 10.72 -7.05
C HIS A 42 3.07 10.85 -5.74
N ILE A 43 3.78 11.29 -4.70
CA ILE A 43 3.13 11.66 -3.44
C ILE A 43 2.13 12.77 -3.74
N GLY A 44 0.90 12.61 -3.22
CA GLY A 44 -0.20 13.53 -3.46
C GLY A 44 -1.18 13.06 -4.52
N ASP A 45 -0.79 12.10 -5.37
CA ASP A 45 -1.69 11.53 -6.36
C ASP A 45 -2.70 10.59 -5.71
N SER A 46 -3.87 10.44 -6.35
CA SER A 46 -4.80 9.39 -5.98
C SER A 46 -4.29 8.06 -6.51
N ILE A 47 -4.27 7.02 -5.66
CA ILE A 47 -3.92 5.67 -6.10
C ILE A 47 -4.92 5.15 -7.15
N PHE A 48 -6.13 5.69 -7.17
CA PHE A 48 -7.15 5.31 -8.14
C PHE A 48 -6.81 5.72 -9.57
N ASN A 49 -5.88 6.63 -9.76
CA ASN A 49 -5.39 6.98 -11.09
C ASN A 49 -4.69 5.81 -11.78
N CYS A 50 -4.21 4.84 -11.00
CA CYS A 50 -3.49 3.66 -11.49
C CYS A 50 -4.35 2.39 -11.49
N HIS A 51 -5.61 2.47 -11.05
CA HIS A 51 -6.47 1.31 -10.84
C HIS A 51 -7.76 1.41 -11.64
N ASN A 52 -8.25 0.27 -12.13
CA ASN A 52 -9.55 0.17 -12.78
C ASN A 52 -10.68 0.08 -11.74
N GLN A 53 -11.94 0.02 -12.19
CA GLN A 53 -13.11 -0.03 -11.33
C GLN A 53 -13.11 -1.27 -10.42
N GLU A 54 -12.67 -2.39 -10.92
CA GLU A 54 -12.60 -3.63 -10.13
C GLU A 54 -11.61 -3.51 -8.99
N SER A 55 -10.43 -2.94 -9.25
CA SER A 55 -9.43 -2.68 -8.21
C SER A 55 -9.93 -1.70 -7.16
N LYS A 56 -10.65 -0.66 -7.58
CA LYS A 56 -11.27 0.29 -6.64
C LYS A 56 -12.25 -0.41 -5.70
N LYS A 57 -13.08 -1.30 -6.23
CA LYS A 57 -14.03 -2.08 -5.42
C LYS A 57 -13.32 -2.96 -4.41
N LYS A 58 -12.21 -3.58 -4.80
CA LYS A 58 -11.41 -4.40 -3.89
C LYS A 58 -10.84 -3.58 -2.74
N ILE A 59 -10.33 -2.40 -3.03
CA ILE A 59 -9.79 -1.49 -2.01
C ILE A 59 -10.88 -1.05 -1.05
N MET A 60 -12.04 -0.66 -1.55
CA MET A 60 -13.17 -0.25 -0.71
C MET A 60 -13.66 -1.38 0.18
N ASN A 61 -13.77 -2.59 -0.38
CA ASN A 61 -14.16 -3.78 0.39
C ASN A 61 -13.12 -4.11 1.46
N PHE A 62 -11.85 -3.99 1.13
CA PHE A 62 -10.76 -4.20 2.08
C PHE A 62 -10.86 -3.24 3.27
N LEU A 63 -11.07 -1.94 3.02
CA LEU A 63 -11.18 -0.96 4.10
C LEU A 63 -12.37 -1.24 5.01
N GLU A 64 -13.51 -1.64 4.44
CA GLU A 64 -14.68 -2.01 5.22
C GLU A 64 -14.38 -3.17 6.16
N LYS A 65 -13.71 -4.21 5.66
CA LYS A 65 -13.32 -5.35 6.48
C LYS A 65 -12.25 -4.99 7.50
N ALA A 66 -11.30 -4.12 7.13
CA ALA A 66 -10.27 -3.66 8.05
C ALA A 66 -10.87 -2.86 9.21
N ASP A 67 -11.86 -2.00 8.93
CA ASP A 67 -12.58 -1.25 9.96
C ASP A 67 -13.34 -2.20 10.90
N ALA A 68 -13.75 -3.36 10.42
CA ALA A 68 -14.42 -4.38 11.23
C ALA A 68 -13.43 -5.30 11.97
N GLY A 69 -12.12 -5.06 11.85
CA GLY A 69 -11.11 -5.79 12.60
C GLY A 69 -10.24 -6.76 11.80
N SER A 70 -10.49 -6.91 10.51
CA SER A 70 -9.65 -7.77 9.68
C SER A 70 -8.26 -7.17 9.47
N ASP A 71 -7.27 -8.05 9.33
CA ASP A 71 -5.89 -7.62 9.08
C ASP A 71 -5.63 -7.55 7.57
N GLU A 72 -4.76 -8.39 7.07
CA GLU A 72 -4.36 -8.40 5.67
C GLU A 72 -5.41 -9.08 4.79
N MET A 73 -5.62 -8.57 3.57
CA MET A 73 -6.51 -9.18 2.59
C MET A 73 -5.76 -9.49 1.29
N PHE A 74 -5.91 -10.71 0.81
CA PHE A 74 -5.39 -11.11 -0.50
C PHE A 74 -6.09 -10.32 -1.60
N GLU A 75 -5.32 -9.69 -2.47
CA GLU A 75 -5.85 -8.94 -3.61
C GLU A 75 -5.83 -9.77 -4.87
N ALA A 76 -4.66 -10.21 -5.30
CA ALA A 76 -4.47 -10.85 -6.59
C ALA A 76 -3.15 -11.61 -6.67
N TYR A 77 -3.08 -12.52 -7.62
CA TYR A 77 -1.84 -13.16 -8.03
C TYR A 77 -1.43 -12.61 -9.40
N ASN A 78 -0.18 -12.16 -9.51
CA ASN A 78 0.38 -11.69 -10.77
C ASN A 78 1.22 -12.83 -11.39
N PRO A 79 0.73 -13.52 -12.42
CA PRO A 79 1.45 -14.67 -12.99
C PRO A 79 2.72 -14.29 -13.74
N ILE A 80 2.79 -13.06 -14.25
CA ILE A 80 3.96 -12.58 -14.98
C ILE A 80 5.14 -12.42 -14.04
N LYS A 81 4.92 -11.78 -12.89
CA LYS A 81 5.94 -11.55 -11.87
C LYS A 81 6.03 -12.67 -10.85
N GLN A 82 5.08 -13.61 -10.87
CA GLN A 82 4.96 -14.67 -9.88
C GLN A 82 4.89 -14.12 -8.47
N GLU A 83 4.07 -13.09 -8.29
CA GLU A 83 3.88 -12.42 -7.00
C GLU A 83 2.43 -12.50 -6.56
N ARG A 84 2.24 -12.69 -5.25
CA ARG A 84 0.96 -12.47 -4.60
C ARG A 84 0.93 -11.05 -4.07
N GLU A 85 -0.22 -10.41 -4.22
CA GLU A 85 -0.43 -9.04 -3.79
C GLU A 85 -1.46 -9.03 -2.67
N PHE A 86 -1.18 -8.25 -1.61
CA PHE A 86 -2.03 -8.17 -0.43
C PHE A 86 -2.21 -6.70 -0.03
N PHE A 87 -3.42 -6.36 0.39
CA PHE A 87 -3.68 -5.09 1.06
C PHE A 87 -3.44 -5.26 2.55
N THR A 88 -2.69 -4.34 3.15
CA THR A 88 -2.35 -4.38 4.57
C THR A 88 -2.81 -3.08 5.23
N PRO A 89 -3.63 -3.15 6.28
CA PRO A 89 -4.07 -1.93 6.98
C PRO A 89 -2.96 -1.40 7.88
N VAL A 90 -2.89 -0.06 7.97
CA VAL A 90 -2.01 0.61 8.92
C VAL A 90 -2.90 1.21 10.00
N ARG A 91 -2.61 0.87 11.26
CA ARG A 91 -3.40 1.31 12.41
C ARG A 91 -2.60 2.23 13.30
N ASN A 92 -3.27 3.21 13.90
CA ASN A 92 -2.64 4.05 14.91
C ASN A 92 -2.59 3.32 16.27
N SER A 93 -2.09 3.99 17.30
CA SER A 93 -1.97 3.42 18.64
C SER A 93 -3.31 3.04 19.28
N ASN A 94 -4.42 3.58 18.78
CA ASN A 94 -5.77 3.27 19.25
C ASN A 94 -6.41 2.12 18.44
N GLY A 95 -5.67 1.54 17.49
CA GLY A 95 -6.17 0.47 16.64
C GLY A 95 -7.01 0.92 15.47
N LYS A 96 -7.14 2.22 15.25
CA LYS A 96 -7.93 2.77 14.14
C LYS A 96 -7.14 2.71 12.84
N VAL A 97 -7.78 2.28 11.75
CA VAL A 97 -7.18 2.24 10.42
C VAL A 97 -6.98 3.67 9.92
N ILE A 98 -5.73 4.06 9.69
CA ILE A 98 -5.37 5.38 9.19
C ILE A 98 -4.99 5.39 7.71
N GLY A 99 -4.80 4.21 7.14
CA GLY A 99 -4.43 4.05 5.75
C GLY A 99 -4.05 2.61 5.47
N TYR A 100 -3.40 2.39 4.34
CA TYR A 100 -3.04 1.05 3.91
C TYR A 100 -1.85 1.08 2.94
N PHE A 101 -1.25 -0.09 2.74
CA PHE A 101 -0.26 -0.28 1.67
C PHE A 101 -0.45 -1.66 1.02
N GLU A 102 0.09 -1.83 -0.19
CA GLU A 102 0.13 -3.12 -0.85
C GLU A 102 1.45 -3.81 -0.51
N ARG A 103 1.36 -5.09 -0.15
CA ARG A 103 2.52 -5.95 0.07
C ARG A 103 2.59 -6.96 -1.08
N HIS A 104 3.79 -7.13 -1.61
CA HIS A 104 4.05 -8.10 -2.66
C HIS A 104 4.88 -9.24 -2.09
N GLU A 105 4.47 -10.47 -2.40
CA GLU A 105 5.16 -11.66 -1.93
C GLU A 105 5.56 -12.49 -3.14
N VAL A 106 6.86 -12.70 -3.30
CA VAL A 106 7.39 -13.52 -4.40
C VAL A 106 7.18 -15.00 -4.09
N HIS A 107 6.76 -15.72 -5.10
CA HIS A 107 6.52 -17.15 -5.01
C HIS A 107 7.80 -17.93 -5.25
#